data_aa1c6fe1f2e57644f276ff334582d634
#
_entry.id   aa1c6fe1f2e57644f276ff334582d634
#
_cell.length_a   1.000
_cell.length_b   1.000
_cell.length_c   1.000
_cell.angle_alpha   90.00
_cell.angle_beta   90.00
_cell.angle_gamma   90.00
#
_symmetry.space_group_name_H-M   'P 1'
#
loop_
_entity.id
_entity.type
_entity.pdbx_description
1 polymer ?
#
loop_
_entity_poly.entity_id
_entity_poly.type
_entity_poly.pdbx_seq_one_letter_code
_entity_poly.pdbx_strand_id
1 'polypeptide(L)'
;IGPMLIDRYAFTLVESGNMALGMSLISLFSPAFFGRIDPGPARRRAWMANFSLLVAALYLCVGLVHHATLNLALVVCIAVLSGYSVLQYSDVRSSYPPDLTGRALSVFTMAMFLGVGLVQSLTGWVADWAQGLGLEPYRAVMATIAALLALGSIAFRWLPASPLLQHPGVQGKDLA
;
A
#
# COMPACT_ATOMS: atom_id res chain seq x y z
N ILE A 1 2.33 -5.52 12.97
CA ILE A 1 1.21 -6.45 13.27
C ILE A 1 1.66 -7.51 14.29
N GLY A 2 2.85 -8.12 14.15
CA GLY A 2 3.34 -9.14 15.07
C GLY A 2 3.25 -8.75 16.55
N PRO A 3 3.85 -7.64 17.00
CA PRO A 3 3.74 -7.18 18.37
C PRO A 3 2.29 -7.00 18.84
N MET A 4 1.43 -6.45 17.98
CA MET A 4 0.00 -6.28 18.30
C MET A 4 -0.71 -7.61 18.56
N LEU A 5 -0.38 -8.67 17.83
CA LEU A 5 -0.96 -10.01 18.05
C LEU A 5 -0.54 -10.58 19.41
N ILE A 6 0.70 -10.35 19.81
CA ILE A 6 1.23 -10.82 21.10
C ILE A 6 0.61 -10.01 22.25
N ASP A 7 0.68 -8.69 22.19
CA ASP A 7 0.32 -7.81 23.30
C ASP A 7 -1.20 -7.71 23.51
N ARG A 8 -1.97 -7.70 22.41
CA ARG A 8 -3.43 -7.48 22.45
C ARG A 8 -4.23 -8.76 22.51
N TYR A 9 -3.72 -9.84 21.92
CA TYR A 9 -4.44 -11.10 21.77
C TYR A 9 -3.74 -12.30 22.43
N ALA A 10 -2.66 -12.05 23.16
CA ALA A 10 -1.86 -13.07 23.88
C ALA A 10 -1.37 -14.23 22.98
N PHE A 11 -1.09 -13.94 21.70
CA PHE A 11 -0.48 -14.92 20.81
C PHE A 11 0.94 -15.22 21.26
N THR A 12 1.35 -16.46 21.13
CA THR A 12 2.75 -16.85 21.30
C THR A 12 3.60 -16.29 20.16
N LEU A 13 4.92 -16.21 20.39
CA LEU A 13 5.86 -15.79 19.35
C LEU A 13 5.79 -16.69 18.09
N VAL A 14 5.58 -18.01 18.31
CA VAL A 14 5.46 -18.99 17.22
C VAL A 14 4.18 -18.77 16.42
N GLU A 15 3.04 -18.56 17.07
CA GLU A 15 1.78 -18.26 16.39
C GLU A 15 1.85 -16.96 15.60
N SER A 16 2.42 -15.92 16.19
CA SER A 16 2.65 -14.64 15.50
C SER A 16 3.57 -14.80 14.27
N GLY A 17 4.62 -15.62 14.40
CA GLY A 17 5.53 -15.97 13.30
C GLY A 17 4.83 -16.74 12.18
N ASN A 18 4.01 -17.73 12.51
CA ASN A 18 3.22 -18.50 11.54
C ASN A 18 2.20 -17.61 10.80
N MET A 19 1.58 -16.66 11.51
CA MET A 19 0.70 -15.67 10.87
C MET A 19 1.47 -14.78 9.90
N ALA A 20 2.64 -14.29 10.30
CA ALA A 20 3.49 -13.48 9.42
C ALA A 20 3.92 -14.27 8.17
N LEU A 21 4.26 -15.54 8.32
CA LEU A 21 4.58 -16.43 7.19
C LEU A 21 3.38 -16.60 6.25
N GLY A 22 2.20 -16.89 6.79
CA GLY A 22 0.97 -17.02 6.01
C GLY A 22 0.65 -15.75 5.22
N MET A 23 0.74 -14.58 5.87
CA MET A 23 0.53 -13.29 5.20
C MET A 23 1.57 -13.03 4.11
N SER A 24 2.83 -13.39 4.33
CA SER A 24 3.90 -13.25 3.33
C SER A 24 3.64 -14.11 2.11
N LEU A 25 3.18 -15.35 2.30
CA LEU A 25 2.79 -16.23 1.20
C LEU A 25 1.61 -15.67 0.39
N ILE A 26 0.57 -15.16 1.07
CA ILE A 26 -0.57 -14.51 0.40
C ILE A 26 -0.09 -13.30 -0.40
N SER A 27 0.75 -12.46 0.19
CA SER A 27 1.28 -11.26 -0.46
C SER A 27 2.18 -11.58 -1.66
N LEU A 28 2.81 -12.75 -1.69
CA LEU A 28 3.63 -13.20 -2.82
C LEU A 28 2.78 -13.50 -4.07
N PHE A 29 1.59 -14.07 -3.88
CA PHE A 29 0.69 -14.43 -5.00
C PHE A 29 -0.25 -13.29 -5.41
N SER A 30 -0.54 -12.36 -4.52
CA SER A 30 -1.47 -11.26 -4.75
C SER A 30 -1.11 -10.40 -5.97
N PRO A 31 0.15 -9.98 -6.22
CA PRO A 31 0.52 -9.22 -7.41
C PRO A 31 0.23 -9.93 -8.73
N ALA A 32 0.37 -11.27 -8.77
CA ALA A 32 0.06 -12.06 -9.96
C ALA A 32 -1.44 -12.03 -10.31
N PHE A 33 -2.30 -12.00 -9.29
CA PHE A 33 -3.74 -11.83 -9.47
C PHE A 33 -4.06 -10.42 -10.01
N PHE A 34 -3.55 -9.37 -9.36
CA PHE A 34 -3.80 -7.99 -9.78
C PHE A 34 -3.20 -7.67 -11.15
N GLY A 35 -2.07 -8.28 -11.52
CA GLY A 35 -1.49 -8.14 -12.86
C GLY A 35 -2.39 -8.69 -13.97
N ARG A 36 -3.19 -9.73 -13.66
CA ARG A 36 -4.15 -10.29 -14.65
C ARG A 36 -5.41 -9.46 -14.85
N ILE A 37 -5.83 -8.71 -13.83
CA ILE A 37 -7.06 -7.91 -13.86
C ILE A 37 -6.77 -6.41 -14.09
N ASP A 38 -5.57 -6.06 -14.57
CA ASP A 38 -5.21 -4.66 -14.84
C ASP A 38 -6.23 -4.01 -15.79
N PRO A 39 -6.92 -2.93 -15.36
CA PRO A 39 -7.98 -2.30 -16.15
C PRO A 39 -7.46 -1.42 -17.30
N GLY A 40 -6.14 -1.40 -17.49
CA GLY A 40 -5.48 -0.57 -18.49
C GLY A 40 -5.23 0.89 -18.05
N PRO A 41 -4.42 1.64 -18.80
CA PRO A 41 -3.90 2.95 -18.39
C PRO A 41 -4.98 3.98 -18.01
N ALA A 42 -6.10 4.02 -18.75
CA ALA A 42 -7.17 5.00 -18.53
C ALA A 42 -7.89 4.85 -17.17
N ARG A 43 -8.05 3.63 -16.68
CA ARG A 43 -8.77 3.33 -15.44
C ARG A 43 -7.85 2.99 -14.26
N ARG A 44 -6.59 2.67 -14.53
CA ARG A 44 -5.61 2.21 -13.54
C ARG A 44 -5.46 3.18 -12.37
N ARG A 45 -5.38 4.49 -12.64
CA ARG A 45 -5.24 5.53 -11.60
C ARG A 45 -6.44 5.55 -10.64
N ALA A 46 -7.66 5.45 -11.16
CA ALA A 46 -8.86 5.41 -10.33
C ALA A 46 -8.89 4.12 -9.49
N TRP A 47 -8.46 2.99 -10.06
CA TRP A 47 -8.36 1.72 -9.34
C TRP A 47 -7.34 1.81 -8.20
N MET A 48 -6.12 2.31 -8.47
CA MET A 48 -5.09 2.48 -7.45
C MET A 48 -5.58 3.37 -6.30
N ALA A 49 -6.23 4.50 -6.61
CA ALA A 49 -6.77 5.39 -5.59
C ALA A 49 -7.87 4.71 -4.76
N ASN A 50 -8.79 3.98 -5.40
CA ASN A 50 -9.87 3.29 -4.69
C ASN A 50 -9.34 2.14 -3.82
N PHE A 51 -8.39 1.33 -4.32
CA PHE A 51 -7.77 0.27 -3.51
C PHE A 51 -6.96 0.84 -2.35
N SER A 52 -6.26 1.94 -2.54
CA SER A 52 -5.54 2.62 -1.46
C SER A 52 -6.50 3.12 -0.38
N LEU A 53 -7.64 3.71 -0.74
CA LEU A 53 -8.68 4.14 0.21
C LEU A 53 -9.32 2.94 0.92
N LEU A 54 -9.58 1.85 0.20
CA LEU A 54 -10.10 0.62 0.81
C LEU A 54 -9.12 0.05 1.85
N VAL A 55 -7.84 -0.01 1.51
CA VAL A 55 -6.79 -0.47 2.44
C VAL A 55 -6.67 0.49 3.63
N ALA A 56 -6.79 1.82 3.42
CA ALA A 56 -6.84 2.79 4.51
C ALA A 56 -8.01 2.53 5.47
N ALA A 57 -9.21 2.26 4.94
CA ALA A 57 -10.38 1.91 5.74
C ALA A 57 -10.16 0.61 6.53
N LEU A 58 -9.55 -0.41 5.91
CA LEU A 58 -9.22 -1.66 6.60
C LEU A 58 -8.22 -1.44 7.74
N TYR A 59 -7.19 -0.59 7.56
CA TYR A 59 -6.29 -0.23 8.66
C TYR A 59 -7.00 0.47 9.82
N LEU A 60 -7.95 1.36 9.54
CA LEU A 60 -8.79 1.96 10.59
C LEU A 60 -9.60 0.88 11.32
N CYS A 61 -10.22 -0.04 10.59
CA CYS A 61 -10.96 -1.15 11.19
C CYS A 61 -10.06 -2.03 12.08
N VAL A 62 -8.85 -2.37 11.62
CA VAL A 62 -7.85 -3.11 12.43
C VAL A 62 -7.54 -2.39 13.74
N GLY A 63 -7.40 -1.06 13.71
CA GLY A 63 -7.17 -0.27 14.92
C GLY A 63 -8.34 -0.25 15.90
N LEU A 64 -9.58 -0.30 15.38
CA LEU A 64 -10.81 -0.18 16.18
C LEU A 64 -11.34 -1.52 16.69
N VAL A 65 -11.12 -2.59 15.95
CA VAL A 65 -11.63 -3.94 16.29
C VAL A 65 -10.79 -4.58 17.38
N HIS A 66 -11.47 -5.11 18.42
CA HIS A 66 -10.83 -5.79 19.55
C HIS A 66 -11.04 -7.31 19.52
N HIS A 67 -11.78 -7.83 18.55
CA HIS A 67 -12.03 -9.26 18.40
C HIS A 67 -10.93 -9.90 17.55
N ALA A 68 -10.19 -10.87 18.11
CA ALA A 68 -9.00 -11.47 17.49
C ALA A 68 -9.28 -12.03 16.09
N THR A 69 -10.31 -12.87 15.94
CA THR A 69 -10.65 -13.51 14.67
C THR A 69 -11.00 -12.49 13.57
N LEU A 70 -11.79 -11.47 13.93
CA LEU A 70 -12.18 -10.43 12.99
C LEU A 70 -10.97 -9.57 12.59
N ASN A 71 -10.12 -9.22 13.55
CA ASN A 71 -8.90 -8.48 13.30
C ASN A 71 -7.96 -9.26 12.37
N LEU A 72 -7.80 -10.56 12.61
CA LEU A 72 -7.02 -11.44 11.73
C LEU A 72 -7.59 -11.49 10.30
N ALA A 73 -8.91 -11.59 10.14
CA ALA A 73 -9.55 -11.56 8.84
C ALA A 73 -9.29 -10.24 8.09
N LEU A 74 -9.35 -9.10 8.80
CA LEU A 74 -9.03 -7.79 8.22
C LEU A 74 -7.57 -7.72 7.75
N VAL A 75 -6.64 -8.25 8.55
CA VAL A 75 -5.22 -8.27 8.19
C VAL A 75 -4.96 -9.17 6.97
N VAL A 76 -5.64 -10.32 6.89
CA VAL A 76 -5.58 -11.19 5.70
C VAL A 76 -6.14 -10.45 4.47
N CYS A 77 -7.26 -9.73 4.60
CA CYS A 77 -7.79 -8.90 3.52
C CYS A 77 -6.78 -7.84 3.05
N ILE A 78 -6.09 -7.18 3.98
CA ILE A 78 -5.02 -6.23 3.64
C ILE A 78 -3.89 -6.94 2.87
N ALA A 79 -3.46 -8.12 3.30
CA ALA A 79 -2.42 -8.90 2.62
C ALA A 79 -2.83 -9.28 1.19
N VAL A 80 -4.08 -9.72 1.00
CA VAL A 80 -4.63 -10.02 -0.34
C VAL A 80 -4.68 -8.77 -1.21
N LEU A 81 -5.13 -7.63 -0.66
CA LEU A 81 -5.23 -6.39 -1.42
C LEU A 81 -3.87 -5.75 -1.70
N SER A 82 -2.82 -6.02 -0.91
CA SER A 82 -1.50 -5.40 -1.08
C SER A 82 -0.91 -5.56 -2.49
N GLY A 83 -1.33 -6.58 -3.23
CA GLY A 83 -0.92 -6.85 -4.60
C GLY A 83 -1.31 -5.77 -5.61
N TYR A 84 -2.24 -4.86 -5.27
CA TYR A 84 -2.55 -3.74 -6.16
C TYR A 84 -1.33 -2.85 -6.44
N SER A 85 -0.29 -2.94 -5.64
CA SER A 85 0.98 -2.24 -5.84
C SER A 85 1.62 -2.54 -7.20
N VAL A 86 1.36 -3.70 -7.81
CA VAL A 86 1.83 -4.03 -9.16
C VAL A 86 1.29 -3.05 -10.21
N LEU A 87 0.08 -2.51 -9.99
CA LEU A 87 -0.53 -1.51 -10.87
C LEU A 87 0.27 -0.20 -10.89
N GLN A 88 0.94 0.13 -9.78
CA GLN A 88 1.81 1.32 -9.70
C GLN A 88 3.03 1.16 -10.63
N TYR A 89 3.67 -0.01 -10.63
CA TYR A 89 4.76 -0.31 -11.57
C TYR A 89 4.29 -0.28 -13.02
N SER A 90 3.11 -0.84 -13.30
CA SER A 90 2.49 -0.80 -14.62
C SER A 90 2.16 0.61 -15.06
N ASP A 91 1.72 1.48 -14.14
CA ASP A 91 1.42 2.89 -14.42
C ASP A 91 2.70 3.67 -14.76
N VAL A 92 3.75 3.53 -13.95
CA VAL A 92 5.06 4.14 -14.22
C VAL A 92 5.60 3.66 -15.58
N ARG A 93 5.57 2.36 -15.85
CA ARG A 93 6.06 1.79 -17.10
C ARG A 93 5.34 2.33 -18.33
N SER A 94 4.03 2.53 -18.23
CA SER A 94 3.21 3.05 -19.34
C SER A 94 3.19 4.58 -19.46
N SER A 95 3.81 5.28 -18.50
CA SER A 95 3.83 6.75 -18.44
C SER A 95 5.05 7.39 -19.10
N TYR A 96 6.07 6.59 -19.43
CA TYR A 96 7.34 7.06 -19.97
C TYR A 96 7.74 6.30 -21.24
N PRO A 97 8.49 6.93 -22.16
CA PRO A 97 9.06 6.27 -23.33
C PRO A 97 10.01 5.13 -22.93
N PRO A 98 10.24 4.13 -23.82
CA PRO A 98 11.05 2.94 -23.50
C PRO A 98 12.48 3.25 -23.02
N ASP A 99 13.11 4.27 -23.56
CA ASP A 99 14.46 4.75 -23.20
C ASP A 99 14.53 5.34 -21.78
N LEU A 100 13.46 5.91 -21.26
CA LEU A 100 13.37 6.50 -19.92
C LEU A 100 12.72 5.60 -18.88
N THR A 101 12.05 4.53 -19.30
CA THR A 101 11.28 3.65 -18.42
C THR A 101 12.14 3.05 -17.29
N GLY A 102 13.37 2.63 -17.60
CA GLY A 102 14.27 2.08 -16.58
C GLY A 102 14.63 3.10 -15.50
N ARG A 103 14.92 4.34 -15.87
CA ARG A 103 15.21 5.42 -14.93
C ARG A 103 14.00 5.77 -14.09
N ALA A 104 12.82 5.86 -14.69
CA ALA A 104 11.56 6.14 -14.00
C ALA A 104 11.24 5.06 -12.95
N LEU A 105 11.38 3.78 -13.29
CA LEU A 105 11.18 2.67 -12.37
C LEU A 105 12.20 2.67 -11.21
N SER A 106 13.46 3.01 -11.49
CA SER A 106 14.49 3.11 -10.44
C SER A 106 14.17 4.22 -9.43
N VAL A 107 13.80 5.41 -9.91
CA VAL A 107 13.39 6.53 -9.05
C VAL A 107 12.13 6.18 -8.26
N PHE A 108 11.14 5.56 -8.90
CA PHE A 108 9.91 5.11 -8.23
C PHE A 108 10.22 4.09 -7.12
N THR A 109 11.06 3.09 -7.41
CA THR A 109 11.44 2.06 -6.41
C THR A 109 12.21 2.68 -5.25
N MET A 110 13.14 3.60 -5.52
CA MET A 110 13.87 4.33 -4.47
C MET A 110 12.91 5.15 -3.60
N ALA A 111 11.96 5.86 -4.20
CA ALA A 111 10.95 6.63 -3.46
C ALA A 111 10.05 5.71 -2.60
N MET A 112 9.69 4.51 -3.09
CA MET A 112 8.95 3.53 -2.31
C MET A 112 9.71 3.10 -1.05
N PHE A 113 10.99 2.70 -1.18
CA PHE A 113 11.79 2.28 -0.01
C PHE A 113 12.02 3.41 0.97
N LEU A 114 12.28 4.63 0.47
CA LEU A 114 12.37 5.81 1.32
C LEU A 114 11.05 6.05 2.07
N GLY A 115 9.93 5.95 1.38
CA GLY A 115 8.60 6.07 1.97
C GLY A 115 8.34 5.03 3.06
N VAL A 116 8.74 3.78 2.84
CA VAL A 116 8.64 2.72 3.86
C VAL A 116 9.44 3.11 5.11
N GLY A 117 10.70 3.54 4.96
CA GLY A 117 11.53 3.96 6.08
C GLY A 117 10.95 5.14 6.85
N LEU A 118 10.44 6.16 6.13
CA LEU A 118 9.80 7.32 6.75
C LEU A 118 8.52 6.94 7.52
N VAL A 119 7.68 6.09 6.95
CA VAL A 119 6.45 5.62 7.61
C VAL A 119 6.79 4.78 8.83
N GLN A 120 7.81 3.91 8.78
CA GLN A 120 8.24 3.13 9.94
C GLN A 120 8.73 4.03 11.08
N SER A 121 9.56 5.03 10.78
CA SER A 121 10.04 6.00 11.77
C SER A 121 8.90 6.81 12.38
N LEU A 122 7.98 7.30 11.53
CA LEU A 122 6.82 8.06 11.98
C LEU A 122 5.89 7.23 12.87
N THR A 123 5.61 5.99 12.49
CA THR A 123 4.73 5.11 13.28
C THR A 123 5.37 4.70 14.60
N GLY A 124 6.70 4.54 14.67
CA GLY A 124 7.43 4.35 15.92
C GLY A 124 7.27 5.55 16.84
N TRP A 125 7.52 6.74 16.33
CA TRP A 125 7.36 7.98 17.10
C TRP A 125 5.90 8.19 17.59
N VAL A 126 4.91 7.90 16.72
CA VAL A 126 3.48 7.97 17.11
C VAL A 126 3.15 6.96 18.21
N ALA A 127 3.72 5.76 18.15
CA ALA A 127 3.51 4.75 19.19
C ALA A 127 4.04 5.21 20.56
N ASP A 128 5.27 5.73 20.60
CA ASP A 128 5.90 6.25 21.82
C ASP A 128 5.10 7.43 22.40
N TRP A 129 4.69 8.36 21.55
CA TRP A 129 3.86 9.50 21.94
C TRP A 129 2.51 9.09 22.50
N ALA A 130 1.82 8.11 21.85
CA ALA A 130 0.55 7.59 22.32
C ALA A 130 0.68 6.92 23.69
N GLN A 131 1.75 6.14 23.91
CA GLN A 131 2.05 5.53 25.21
C GLN A 131 2.26 6.59 26.30
N GLY A 132 2.98 7.66 25.99
CA GLY A 132 3.21 8.77 26.92
C GLY A 132 1.92 9.48 27.36
N LEU A 133 0.87 9.44 26.54
CA LEU A 133 -0.46 9.96 26.84
C LEU A 133 -1.43 8.93 27.45
N GLY A 134 -0.98 7.69 27.70
CA GLY A 134 -1.84 6.61 28.16
C GLY A 134 -2.87 6.12 27.13
N LEU A 135 -2.63 6.43 25.85
CA LEU A 135 -3.47 5.97 24.73
C LEU A 135 -2.98 4.63 24.20
N GLU A 136 -3.86 3.87 23.58
CA GLU A 136 -3.50 2.60 22.96
C GLU A 136 -2.61 2.83 21.71
N PRO A 137 -1.32 2.40 21.74
CA PRO A 137 -0.36 2.74 20.68
C PRO A 137 -0.73 2.13 19.32
N TYR A 138 -1.27 0.91 19.30
CA TYR A 138 -1.64 0.24 18.05
C TYR A 138 -2.77 0.95 17.32
N ARG A 139 -3.75 1.50 18.06
CA ARG A 139 -4.82 2.30 17.47
C ARG A 139 -4.28 3.57 16.83
N ALA A 140 -3.38 4.27 17.51
CA ALA A 140 -2.76 5.49 17.00
C ALA A 140 -1.94 5.20 15.73
N VAL A 141 -1.14 4.14 15.73
CA VAL A 141 -0.34 3.71 14.58
C VAL A 141 -1.23 3.35 13.39
N MET A 142 -2.27 2.55 13.59
CA MET A 142 -3.18 2.15 12.49
C MET A 142 -3.93 3.36 11.91
N ALA A 143 -4.36 4.29 12.75
CA ALA A 143 -4.98 5.53 12.32
C ALA A 143 -4.00 6.39 11.50
N THR A 144 -2.74 6.47 11.90
CA THR A 144 -1.70 7.20 11.17
C THR A 144 -1.45 6.60 9.80
N ILE A 145 -1.30 5.27 9.70
CA ILE A 145 -1.14 4.58 8.40
C ILE A 145 -2.35 4.84 7.51
N ALA A 146 -3.56 4.73 8.05
CA ALA A 146 -4.79 4.99 7.30
C ALA A 146 -4.87 6.43 6.80
N ALA A 147 -4.52 7.40 7.64
CA ALA A 147 -4.48 8.82 7.26
C ALA A 147 -3.47 9.08 6.13
N LEU A 148 -2.25 8.52 6.22
CA LEU A 148 -1.23 8.67 5.18
C LEU A 148 -1.68 8.05 3.85
N LEU A 149 -2.29 6.86 3.87
CA LEU A 149 -2.83 6.22 2.67
C LEU A 149 -3.97 7.04 2.06
N ALA A 150 -4.89 7.55 2.88
CA ALA A 150 -5.99 8.38 2.40
C ALA A 150 -5.50 9.71 1.81
N LEU A 151 -4.60 10.41 2.49
CA LEU A 151 -3.99 11.64 2.01
C LEU A 151 -3.21 11.41 0.71
N GLY A 152 -2.40 10.35 0.65
CA GLY A 152 -1.67 9.97 -0.56
C GLY A 152 -2.61 9.66 -1.73
N SER A 153 -3.70 8.94 -1.47
CA SER A 153 -4.71 8.62 -2.49
C SER A 153 -5.43 9.87 -3.02
N ILE A 154 -5.80 10.80 -2.13
CA ILE A 154 -6.43 12.07 -2.48
C ILE A 154 -5.46 12.94 -3.29
N ALA A 155 -4.22 13.08 -2.82
CA ALA A 155 -3.18 13.83 -3.53
C ALA A 155 -2.93 13.24 -4.92
N PHE A 156 -2.87 11.91 -5.04
CA PHE A 156 -2.67 11.22 -6.32
C PHE A 156 -3.80 11.50 -7.33
N ARG A 157 -5.04 11.68 -6.87
CA ARG A 157 -6.18 12.05 -7.74
C ARG A 157 -6.03 13.44 -8.36
N TRP A 158 -5.35 14.36 -7.68
CA TRP A 158 -5.16 15.74 -8.16
C TRP A 158 -3.93 15.90 -9.05
N LEU A 159 -3.06 14.90 -9.10
CA LEU A 159 -1.90 14.95 -9.98
C LEU A 159 -2.32 14.91 -11.46
N PRO A 160 -1.62 15.65 -12.34
CA PRO A 160 -1.90 15.65 -13.78
C PRO A 160 -1.79 14.24 -14.37
N ALA A 161 -2.48 14.01 -15.47
CA ALA A 161 -2.37 12.76 -16.21
C ALA A 161 -0.94 12.57 -16.74
N SER A 162 -0.58 11.30 -17.02
CA SER A 162 0.75 10.95 -17.54
C SER A 162 1.05 11.72 -18.85
N PRO A 163 2.30 12.13 -19.05
CA PRO A 163 2.71 12.88 -20.26
C PRO A 163 2.30 12.20 -21.57
N LEU A 164 2.42 10.88 -21.66
CA LEU A 164 2.05 10.12 -22.87
C LEU A 164 0.54 10.09 -23.14
N LEU A 165 -0.28 10.18 -22.09
CA LEU A 165 -1.74 10.27 -22.26
C LEU A 165 -2.20 11.67 -22.65
N GLN A 166 -1.38 12.70 -22.39
CA GLN A 166 -1.65 14.09 -22.78
C GLN A 166 -1.35 14.37 -24.25
N HIS A 167 -0.44 13.60 -24.87
CA HIS A 167 0.00 13.78 -26.24
C HIS A 167 -0.09 12.49 -27.07
N PRO A 168 -1.30 11.98 -27.38
CA PRO A 168 -1.46 10.73 -28.14
C PRO A 168 -0.90 10.79 -29.57
N GLY A 169 -0.54 11.96 -30.06
CA GLY A 169 -0.01 12.17 -31.43
C GLY A 169 1.49 11.95 -31.62
N VAL A 170 2.28 11.73 -30.56
CA VAL A 170 3.75 11.57 -30.67
C VAL A 170 4.14 10.14 -31.05
N GLN A 171 3.30 9.15 -30.78
CA GLN A 171 3.59 7.74 -31.10
C GLN A 171 3.53 7.40 -32.62
N GLY A 172 3.00 8.28 -33.48
CA GLY A 172 2.82 7.99 -34.91
C GLY A 172 3.93 8.49 -35.80
N LYS A 173 4.90 9.28 -35.31
CA LYS A 173 5.92 9.91 -36.17
C LYS A 173 7.29 9.23 -36.17
N ASP A 174 7.59 8.36 -35.23
CA ASP A 174 8.91 7.73 -35.11
C ASP A 174 8.93 6.27 -35.59
N LEU A 175 7.84 5.78 -36.19
CA LEU A 175 7.70 4.42 -36.75
C LEU A 175 7.46 4.42 -38.29
N ALA A 176 7.73 5.54 -38.99
CA ALA A 176 7.66 5.61 -40.45
C ALA A 176 9.06 5.74 -41.07
#